data_0d762c178b20bc06f1a5f4930793f94b
#
_entry.id   0d762c178b20bc06f1a5f4930793f94b
#
_cell.length_a   1.000
_cell.length_b   1.000
_cell.length_c   1.000
_cell.angle_alpha   90.00
_cell.angle_beta   90.00
_cell.angle_gamma   90.00
#
_symmetry.space_group_name_H-M   'P 1'
#
loop_
_entity.id
_entity.type
_entity.pdbx_description
1 polymer ?
#
loop_
_entity_poly.entity_id
_entity_poly.type
_entity_poly.pdbx_seq_one_letter_code
_entity_poly.pdbx_strand_id
1 'polypeptide(L)'
;MNLNLPIFDHVSNSKSILIAGMGGGFDIYCGLPIYFELKDRGHNVHLANYSFTDLSAEFDELKNAVHLTDSLVGVSAAVESFNPYFPERYLAQWLKQNRGDDACV
;
A
#
# COMPACT_ATOMS: atom_id res chain seq x y z
N MET A 1 18.01 -6.58 -2.06
CA MET A 1 17.77 -7.20 -3.36
C MET A 1 18.15 -6.22 -4.46
N ASN A 2 18.86 -6.68 -5.46
CA ASN A 2 19.32 -5.82 -6.54
C ASN A 2 18.61 -6.22 -7.85
N LEU A 3 17.61 -5.44 -8.25
CA LEU A 3 16.84 -5.68 -9.45
C LEU A 3 17.26 -4.71 -10.56
N ASN A 4 17.52 -5.24 -11.75
CA ASN A 4 17.85 -4.46 -12.94
C ASN A 4 16.79 -4.67 -14.02
N LEU A 5 15.63 -4.04 -13.83
CA LEU A 5 14.55 -4.07 -14.80
C LEU A 5 14.55 -2.77 -15.62
N PRO A 6 14.19 -2.83 -16.91
CA PRO A 6 14.14 -1.63 -17.75
C PRO A 6 13.24 -0.52 -17.21
N ILE A 7 12.20 -0.89 -16.46
CA ILE A 7 11.29 0.10 -15.87
C ILE A 7 12.01 1.04 -14.90
N PHE A 8 13.08 0.59 -14.24
CA PHE A 8 13.82 1.45 -13.32
C PHE A 8 14.50 2.60 -14.05
N ASP A 9 14.94 2.40 -15.28
CA ASP A 9 15.50 3.46 -16.10
C ASP A 9 14.44 4.50 -16.46
N HIS A 10 13.22 4.05 -16.76
CA HIS A 10 12.10 4.94 -17.09
C HIS A 10 11.68 5.83 -15.92
N VAL A 11 11.77 5.34 -14.70
CA VAL A 11 11.32 6.07 -13.50
C VAL A 11 12.46 6.69 -12.72
N SER A 12 13.71 6.59 -13.17
CA SER A 12 14.89 7.01 -12.42
C SER A 12 14.87 8.49 -12.02
N ASN A 13 14.26 9.34 -12.82
CA ASN A 13 14.13 10.77 -12.55
C ASN A 13 12.83 11.15 -11.84
N SER A 14 11.98 10.18 -11.53
CA SER A 14 10.71 10.43 -10.83
C SER A 14 10.96 10.64 -9.35
N LYS A 15 10.32 11.68 -8.78
CA LYS A 15 10.43 11.97 -7.34
C LYS A 15 9.42 11.18 -6.52
N SER A 16 8.23 10.98 -7.07
CA SER A 16 7.16 10.23 -6.43
C SER A 16 6.62 9.18 -7.40
N ILE A 17 6.46 7.96 -6.92
CA ILE A 17 6.02 6.82 -7.73
C ILE A 17 4.86 6.16 -7.00
N LEU A 18 3.80 5.86 -7.73
CA LEU A 18 2.66 5.10 -7.23
C LEU A 18 2.68 3.70 -7.80
N ILE A 19 2.64 2.71 -6.92
CA ILE A 19 2.44 1.32 -7.30
C ILE A 19 0.99 0.95 -6.95
N ALA A 20 0.22 0.61 -7.96
CA ALA A 20 -1.21 0.34 -7.81
C ALA A 20 -1.51 -1.12 -8.13
N GLY A 21 -2.11 -1.83 -7.18
CA GLY A 21 -2.65 -3.17 -7.40
C GLY A 21 -4.02 -3.09 -8.06
N MET A 22 -4.31 -4.05 -8.92
CA MET A 22 -5.55 -4.06 -9.71
C MET A 22 -6.67 -4.89 -9.09
N GLY A 23 -6.46 -5.41 -7.89
CA GLY A 23 -7.50 -6.12 -7.14
C GLY A 23 -6.97 -7.16 -6.19
N GLY A 24 -7.46 -7.13 -4.95
CA GLY A 24 -7.17 -8.09 -3.92
C GLY A 24 -5.76 -8.04 -3.36
N GLY A 25 -5.50 -8.87 -2.35
CA GLY A 25 -4.21 -8.89 -1.65
C GLY A 25 -3.08 -9.41 -2.51
N PHE A 26 -3.36 -10.36 -3.42
CA PHE A 26 -2.33 -10.94 -4.26
C PHE A 26 -1.68 -9.87 -5.16
N ASP A 27 -2.48 -9.02 -5.77
CA ASP A 27 -1.97 -7.99 -6.69
C ASP A 27 -1.12 -6.95 -5.97
N ILE A 28 -1.56 -6.46 -4.81
CA ILE A 28 -0.78 -5.46 -4.07
C ILE A 28 0.52 -6.07 -3.54
N TYR A 29 0.50 -7.32 -3.10
CA TYR A 29 1.69 -7.98 -2.57
C TYR A 29 2.70 -8.31 -3.67
N CYS A 30 2.26 -8.59 -4.88
CA CYS A 30 3.16 -8.82 -6.01
C CYS A 30 4.00 -7.59 -6.39
N GLY A 31 3.56 -6.40 -6.04
CA GLY A 31 4.31 -5.17 -6.27
C GLY A 31 5.40 -4.89 -5.23
N LEU A 32 5.45 -5.63 -4.13
CA LEU A 32 6.37 -5.33 -3.04
C LEU A 32 7.85 -5.41 -3.39
N PRO A 33 8.33 -6.37 -4.19
CA PRO A 33 9.74 -6.37 -4.57
C PRO A 33 10.15 -5.10 -5.30
N ILE A 34 9.29 -4.58 -6.17
CA ILE A 34 9.53 -3.32 -6.87
C ILE A 34 9.46 -2.14 -5.88
N TYR A 35 8.49 -2.15 -4.99
CA TYR A 35 8.35 -1.14 -3.94
C TYR A 35 9.62 -1.01 -3.10
N PHE A 36 10.16 -2.13 -2.62
CA PHE A 36 11.36 -2.13 -1.81
C PHE A 36 12.57 -1.63 -2.59
N GLU A 37 12.74 -2.06 -3.84
CA GLU A 37 13.86 -1.64 -4.66
C GLU A 37 13.82 -0.14 -4.94
N LEU A 38 12.66 0.40 -5.28
CA LEU A 38 12.52 1.82 -5.54
C LEU A 38 12.77 2.65 -4.28
N LYS A 39 12.31 2.19 -3.13
CA LYS A 39 12.60 2.86 -1.85
C LYS A 39 14.10 2.83 -1.54
N ASP A 40 14.76 1.72 -1.76
CA ASP A 40 16.21 1.59 -1.56
C ASP A 40 17.00 2.51 -2.49
N ARG A 41 16.46 2.82 -3.67
CA ARG A 41 17.04 3.79 -4.61
C ARG A 41 16.74 5.24 -4.26
N GLY A 42 16.02 5.51 -3.19
CA GLY A 42 15.73 6.86 -2.71
C GLY A 42 14.47 7.50 -3.28
N HIS A 43 13.64 6.76 -4.00
CA HIS A 43 12.36 7.28 -4.47
C HIS A 43 11.33 7.36 -3.36
N ASN A 44 10.43 8.33 -3.46
CA ASN A 44 9.25 8.40 -2.63
C ASN A 44 8.15 7.55 -3.26
N VAL A 45 7.86 6.40 -2.67
CA VAL A 45 6.99 5.38 -3.29
C VAL A 45 5.73 5.22 -2.45
N HIS A 46 4.60 5.19 -3.13
CA HIS A 46 3.28 5.03 -2.53
C HIS A 46 2.61 3.77 -3.04
N LEU A 47 1.76 3.19 -2.21
CA LEU A 47 0.99 2.00 -2.55
C LEU A 47 -0.49 2.33 -2.62
N ALA A 48 -1.18 1.76 -3.59
CA ALA A 48 -2.63 1.80 -3.69
C ALA A 48 -3.14 0.45 -4.20
N ASN A 49 -4.38 0.13 -3.91
CA ASN A 49 -4.98 -1.12 -4.35
C ASN A 49 -6.46 -0.93 -4.63
N TYR A 50 -6.97 -1.64 -5.64
CA TYR A 50 -8.40 -1.81 -5.81
C TYR A 50 -8.84 -2.89 -4.83
N SER A 51 -9.40 -2.47 -3.70
CA SER A 51 -9.65 -3.39 -2.59
C SER A 51 -10.90 -4.25 -2.85
N PHE A 52 -10.80 -5.52 -2.51
CA PHE A 52 -11.95 -6.42 -2.44
C PHE A 52 -12.46 -6.60 -1.01
N THR A 53 -11.87 -5.88 -0.06
CA THR A 53 -12.34 -5.87 1.32
C THR A 53 -13.71 -5.20 1.40
N ASP A 54 -14.68 -5.90 2.00
CA ASP A 54 -16.02 -5.34 2.17
C ASP A 54 -16.03 -4.44 3.41
N LEU A 55 -16.02 -3.14 3.18
CA LEU A 55 -16.08 -2.12 4.24
C LEU A 55 -17.46 -1.49 4.38
N SER A 56 -18.47 -1.99 3.65
CA SER A 56 -19.79 -1.37 3.59
C SER A 56 -20.47 -1.26 4.96
N ALA A 57 -20.21 -2.22 5.86
CA ALA A 57 -20.80 -2.24 7.20
C ALA A 57 -20.09 -1.33 8.21
N GLU A 58 -18.86 -0.90 7.93
CA GLU A 58 -18.03 -0.14 8.89
C GLU A 58 -17.34 1.07 8.27
N PHE A 59 -17.69 1.44 7.02
CA PHE A 59 -16.97 2.48 6.26
C PHE A 59 -16.88 3.79 7.02
N ASP A 60 -18.03 4.25 7.57
CA ASP A 60 -18.09 5.53 8.29
C ASP A 60 -17.53 5.43 9.72
N GLU A 61 -17.38 4.21 10.23
CA GLU A 61 -16.92 3.94 11.59
C GLU A 61 -15.49 3.40 11.65
N LEU A 62 -14.83 3.29 10.50
CA LEU A 62 -13.47 2.74 10.43
C LEU A 62 -12.50 3.66 11.14
N LYS A 63 -11.98 3.19 12.27
CA LYS A 63 -11.14 4.01 13.13
C LYS A 63 -9.73 4.17 12.56
N ASN A 64 -9.21 5.38 12.68
CA ASN A 64 -7.85 5.75 12.31
C ASN A 64 -7.55 5.62 10.81
N ALA A 65 -8.58 5.43 9.98
CA ALA A 65 -8.43 5.50 8.53
C ALA A 65 -8.56 6.94 8.04
N VAL A 66 -7.88 7.24 6.94
CA VAL A 66 -7.98 8.55 6.30
C VAL A 66 -8.98 8.44 5.14
N HIS A 67 -10.12 9.10 5.28
CA HIS A 67 -11.15 9.12 4.23
C HIS A 67 -10.88 10.29 3.29
N LEU A 68 -10.29 10.01 2.13
CA LEU A 68 -9.93 11.03 1.15
C LEU A 68 -11.14 11.40 0.28
N THR A 69 -11.91 10.40 -0.12
CA THR A 69 -13.19 10.57 -0.83
C THR A 69 -14.16 9.47 -0.37
N ASP A 70 -15.38 9.47 -0.90
CA ASP A 70 -16.37 8.41 -0.60
C ASP A 70 -15.88 7.01 -1.02
N SER A 71 -14.94 6.93 -1.95
CA SER A 71 -14.45 5.67 -2.49
C SER A 71 -12.96 5.46 -2.29
N LEU A 72 -12.25 6.39 -1.65
CA LEU A 72 -10.80 6.31 -1.45
C LEU A 72 -10.45 6.47 0.01
N VAL A 73 -9.89 5.43 0.60
CA VAL A 73 -9.54 5.37 2.02
C VAL A 73 -8.06 5.05 2.17
N GLY A 74 -7.37 5.82 2.99
CA GLY A 74 -5.99 5.53 3.38
C GLY A 74 -5.93 4.62 4.58
N VAL A 75 -5.17 3.53 4.48
CA VAL A 75 -5.07 2.50 5.51
C VAL A 75 -3.63 2.44 6.02
N SER A 76 -3.43 2.82 7.27
CA SER A 76 -2.14 2.71 7.96
C SER A 76 -2.16 1.53 8.95
N ALA A 77 -1.02 1.29 9.59
CA ALA A 77 -0.91 0.26 10.62
C ALA A 77 -1.83 0.52 11.82
N ALA A 78 -2.28 1.76 12.02
CA ALA A 78 -3.13 2.14 13.14
C ALA A 78 -4.61 1.87 12.90
N VAL A 79 -5.03 1.49 11.70
CA VAL A 79 -6.43 1.23 11.36
C VAL A 79 -6.95 0.03 12.11
N GLU A 80 -8.11 0.17 12.74
CA GLU A 80 -8.82 -0.90 13.42
C GLU A 80 -10.01 -1.37 12.55
N SER A 81 -10.16 -2.69 12.42
CA SER A 81 -11.25 -3.29 11.66
C SER A 81 -11.53 -4.69 12.17
N PHE A 82 -12.80 -5.08 12.11
CA PHE A 82 -13.24 -6.46 12.41
C PHE A 82 -13.28 -7.34 11.16
N ASN A 83 -12.96 -6.80 10.00
CA ASN A 83 -13.05 -7.54 8.75
C ASN A 83 -11.96 -8.61 8.69
N PRO A 84 -12.31 -9.91 8.49
CA PRO A 84 -11.31 -10.97 8.43
C PRO A 84 -10.44 -10.93 7.17
N TYR A 85 -10.94 -10.30 6.10
CA TYR A 85 -10.17 -10.11 4.87
C TYR A 85 -9.87 -8.63 4.69
N PHE A 86 -8.63 -8.24 5.04
CA PHE A 86 -8.19 -6.85 4.91
C PHE A 86 -6.69 -6.82 4.60
N PRO A 87 -6.28 -7.20 3.37
CA PRO A 87 -4.87 -7.31 3.02
C PRO A 87 -4.11 -5.99 3.13
N GLU A 88 -4.74 -4.86 2.82
CA GLU A 88 -4.11 -3.55 2.93
C GLU A 88 -3.71 -3.22 4.36
N ARG A 89 -4.54 -3.57 5.32
CA ARG A 89 -4.26 -3.36 6.73
C ARG A 89 -3.12 -4.26 7.22
N TYR A 90 -3.14 -5.54 6.84
CA TYR A 90 -2.05 -6.46 7.17
C TYR A 90 -0.73 -6.00 6.58
N LEU A 91 -0.75 -5.52 5.34
CA LEU A 91 0.44 -4.99 4.68
C LEU A 91 1.00 -3.79 5.42
N ALA A 92 0.16 -2.83 5.77
CA ALA A 92 0.59 -1.63 6.50
C ALA A 92 1.19 -1.99 7.86
N GLN A 93 0.59 -2.94 8.57
CA GLN A 93 1.12 -3.43 9.85
C GLN A 93 2.46 -4.14 9.68
N TRP A 94 2.59 -4.98 8.66
CA TRP A 94 3.82 -5.69 8.37
C TRP A 94 4.97 -4.74 8.04
N LEU A 95 4.70 -3.73 7.22
CA LEU A 95 5.71 -2.73 6.84
C LEU A 95 6.21 -1.97 8.06
N LYS A 96 5.31 -1.58 8.95
CA LYS A 96 5.68 -0.88 10.18
C LYS A 96 6.52 -1.75 11.10
N GLN A 97 6.11 -3.00 11.31
CA GLN A 97 6.77 -3.91 12.24
C GLN A 97 8.14 -4.39 11.74
N ASN A 98 8.28 -4.63 10.44
CA ASN A 98 9.46 -5.29 9.89
C ASN A 98 10.42 -4.33 9.19
N ARG A 99 9.95 -3.16 8.75
CA ARG A 99 10.78 -2.20 8.03
C ARG A 99 10.74 -0.78 8.62
N GLY A 100 9.99 -0.58 9.69
CA GLY A 100 9.82 0.75 10.28
C GLY A 100 9.15 1.73 9.34
N ASP A 101 8.37 1.25 8.39
CA ASP A 101 7.74 2.04 7.34
C ASP A 101 6.28 2.33 7.73
N ASP A 102 5.96 3.59 7.96
CA ASP A 102 4.62 4.05 8.31
C ASP A 102 3.75 4.27 7.07
N ALA A 103 3.82 3.38 6.09
CA ALA A 103 3.08 3.51 4.85
C ALA A 103 1.57 3.55 5.07
N CYS A 104 0.90 4.35 4.25
CA CYS A 104 -0.55 4.38 4.12
C CYS A 104 -0.91 3.78 2.76
N VAL A 105 -1.66 2.69 2.77
CA VAL A 105 -2.02 1.95 1.55
C VAL A 105 -3.41 2.33 1.06
#